data_6a3a950f592d4e410f94f38c6a328170
#
_entry.id   6a3a950f592d4e410f94f38c6a328170
#
_cell.length_a   1.000
_cell.length_b   1.000
_cell.length_c   1.000
_cell.angle_alpha   90.00
_cell.angle_beta   90.00
_cell.angle_gamma   90.00
#
_symmetry.space_group_name_H-M   'P 1'
#
loop_
_entity.id
_entity.type
_entity.pdbx_description
1 polymer ?
#
loop_
_entity_poly.entity_id
_entity_poly.type
_entity_poly.pdbx_seq_one_letter_code
_entity_poly.pdbx_strand_id
1 'polypeptide(L)'
;MNINKSLHSFHKEFLNFNKLYEENNLSNSIMISGPDGIGKRTFATHFALFCLMKNEDRKKYLINYEINDINLLNQLESNSFLQINFLQKKENKNFISVEEIRNVINFCNMQSFNNAPKFIIVNNAEHLNINSSNAILKILETPPTNTYFILLYNSNHKILDTIKSRCRKFIFKLEMDISNKIFNKLTISKDCINFNNNFF
;
A
#
# COMPACT_ATOMS: atom_id res chain seq x y z
N MET A 1 3.69 -9.93 9.51
CA MET A 1 3.26 -8.56 9.17
C MET A 1 1.80 -8.42 9.57
N ASN A 2 1.46 -7.59 10.58
CA ASN A 2 0.04 -7.43 10.97
C ASN A 2 -0.69 -6.61 9.90
N ILE A 3 -1.59 -7.27 9.17
CA ILE A 3 -2.42 -6.62 8.14
C ILE A 3 -3.81 -6.44 8.74
N ASN A 4 -4.27 -5.19 8.72
CA ASN A 4 -5.64 -4.91 9.12
C ASN A 4 -6.59 -5.50 8.07
N LYS A 5 -7.51 -6.37 8.47
CA LYS A 5 -8.47 -7.01 7.57
C LYS A 5 -9.49 -6.03 6.99
N SER A 6 -9.72 -4.90 7.68
CA SER A 6 -10.73 -3.92 7.30
C SER A 6 -10.09 -2.59 6.94
N LEU A 7 -10.57 -1.96 5.88
CA LEU A 7 -10.23 -0.59 5.52
C LEU A 7 -11.25 0.35 6.18
N HIS A 8 -10.82 1.06 7.23
CA HIS A 8 -11.71 1.92 8.02
C HIS A 8 -11.83 3.37 7.52
N SER A 9 -10.98 3.77 6.59
CA SER A 9 -10.92 5.14 6.08
C SER A 9 -10.62 5.17 4.58
N PHE A 10 -10.77 6.34 3.95
CA PHE A 10 -10.43 6.56 2.53
C PHE A 10 -11.30 5.79 1.53
N HIS A 11 -12.56 5.51 1.88
CA HIS A 11 -13.47 4.80 0.97
C HIS A 11 -13.73 5.59 -0.32
N LYS A 12 -13.80 6.93 -0.26
CA LYS A 12 -13.97 7.80 -1.43
C LYS A 12 -12.75 7.71 -2.35
N GLU A 13 -11.56 7.79 -1.77
CA GLU A 13 -10.30 7.64 -2.49
C GLU A 13 -10.18 6.25 -3.10
N PHE A 14 -10.64 5.22 -2.37
CA PHE A 14 -10.65 3.83 -2.85
C PHE A 14 -11.53 3.68 -4.09
N LEU A 15 -12.76 4.20 -4.06
CA LEU A 15 -13.66 4.17 -5.21
C LEU A 15 -13.09 4.94 -6.40
N ASN A 16 -12.43 6.08 -6.16
CA ASN A 16 -11.76 6.84 -7.21
C ASN A 16 -10.59 6.05 -7.84
N PHE A 17 -9.76 5.41 -7.01
CA PHE A 17 -8.67 4.54 -7.48
C PHE A 17 -9.21 3.37 -8.30
N ASN A 18 -10.29 2.71 -7.82
CA ASN A 18 -10.93 1.63 -8.54
C ASN A 18 -11.46 2.08 -9.91
N LYS A 19 -12.15 3.21 -9.97
CA LYS A 19 -12.63 3.78 -11.22
C LYS A 19 -11.49 4.04 -12.20
N LEU A 20 -10.42 4.70 -11.74
CA LEU A 20 -9.25 4.98 -12.57
C LEU A 20 -8.57 3.69 -13.07
N TYR A 21 -8.54 2.65 -12.24
CA TYR A 21 -7.97 1.36 -12.59
C TYR A 21 -8.81 0.64 -13.66
N GLU A 22 -10.14 0.58 -13.49
CA GLU A 22 -11.06 -0.06 -14.44
C GLU A 22 -11.09 0.67 -15.80
N GLU A 23 -10.95 1.99 -15.80
CA GLU A 23 -10.86 2.83 -17.00
C GLU A 23 -9.45 2.81 -17.66
N ASN A 24 -8.48 2.05 -17.13
CA ASN A 24 -7.06 2.07 -17.53
C ASN A 24 -6.42 3.47 -17.49
N ASN A 25 -6.92 4.34 -16.62
CA ASN A 25 -6.46 5.71 -16.41
C ASN A 25 -5.63 5.87 -15.12
N LEU A 26 -5.43 4.80 -14.36
CA LEU A 26 -4.59 4.83 -13.18
C LEU A 26 -3.11 4.89 -13.61
N SER A 27 -2.39 5.90 -13.12
CA SER A 27 -0.94 5.99 -13.37
C SER A 27 -0.22 4.79 -12.79
N ASN A 28 0.77 4.27 -13.52
CA ASN A 28 1.63 3.19 -13.04
C ASN A 28 2.58 3.63 -11.91
N SER A 29 2.85 4.95 -11.78
CA SER A 29 3.66 5.53 -10.72
C SER A 29 2.81 6.50 -9.90
N ILE A 30 2.49 6.11 -8.67
CA ILE A 30 1.57 6.79 -7.76
C ILE A 30 2.34 7.19 -6.50
N MET A 31 2.05 8.38 -6.00
CA MET A 31 2.56 8.86 -4.73
C MET A 31 1.41 9.26 -3.81
N ILE A 32 1.32 8.63 -2.64
CA ILE A 32 0.34 8.94 -1.61
C ILE A 32 1.03 9.64 -0.45
N SER A 33 0.67 10.90 -0.21
CA SER A 33 1.18 11.72 0.88
C SER A 33 0.15 11.89 1.99
N GLY A 34 0.62 12.01 3.22
CA GLY A 34 -0.20 12.29 4.40
C GLY A 34 0.56 12.01 5.69
N PRO A 35 0.04 12.41 6.86
CA PRO A 35 0.65 12.15 8.16
C PRO A 35 0.92 10.66 8.39
N ASP A 36 1.82 10.34 9.34
CA ASP A 36 2.03 8.95 9.74
C ASP A 36 0.82 8.40 10.48
N GLY A 37 0.63 7.08 10.41
CA GLY A 37 -0.43 6.38 11.12
C GLY A 37 -1.83 6.51 10.52
N ILE A 38 -2.08 7.36 9.51
CA ILE A 38 -3.43 7.56 8.95
C ILE A 38 -3.97 6.38 8.13
N GLY A 39 -3.18 5.32 7.90
CA GLY A 39 -3.63 4.13 7.16
C GLY A 39 -3.24 4.09 5.68
N LYS A 40 -2.26 4.90 5.22
CA LYS A 40 -1.77 4.89 3.82
C LYS A 40 -1.36 3.48 3.37
N ARG A 41 -0.61 2.76 4.23
CA ARG A 41 -0.16 1.40 3.92
C ARG A 41 -1.33 0.42 3.83
N THR A 42 -2.27 0.48 4.77
CA THR A 42 -3.50 -0.33 4.74
C THR A 42 -4.25 -0.10 3.44
N PHE A 43 -4.45 1.17 3.05
CA PHE A 43 -5.10 1.53 1.80
C PHE A 43 -4.38 0.92 0.58
N ALA A 44 -3.07 1.12 0.45
CA ALA A 44 -2.29 0.61 -0.68
C ALA A 44 -2.33 -0.92 -0.76
N THR A 45 -2.26 -1.60 0.38
CA THR A 45 -2.34 -3.07 0.46
C THR A 45 -3.74 -3.55 0.05
N HIS A 46 -4.80 -2.96 0.59
CA HIS A 46 -6.18 -3.29 0.23
C HIS A 46 -6.44 -3.06 -1.25
N PHE A 47 -5.96 -1.96 -1.81
CA PHE A 47 -6.12 -1.68 -3.23
C PHE A 47 -5.39 -2.70 -4.11
N ALA A 48 -4.15 -3.04 -3.78
CA ALA A 48 -3.39 -4.05 -4.51
C ALA A 48 -4.09 -5.43 -4.46
N LEU A 49 -4.57 -5.85 -3.29
CA LEU A 49 -5.32 -7.09 -3.16
C LEU A 49 -6.64 -7.07 -3.93
N PHE A 50 -7.38 -5.98 -3.84
CA PHE A 50 -8.62 -5.81 -4.59
C PHE A 50 -8.42 -6.00 -6.09
N CYS A 51 -7.35 -5.44 -6.66
CA CYS A 51 -7.02 -5.62 -8.07
C CYS A 51 -6.68 -7.09 -8.44
N LEU A 52 -6.24 -7.90 -7.47
CA LEU A 52 -5.94 -9.32 -7.65
C LEU A 52 -7.13 -10.25 -7.36
N MET A 53 -8.18 -9.76 -6.73
CA MET A 53 -9.41 -10.53 -6.44
C MET A 53 -10.20 -10.83 -7.71
N LYS A 54 -10.99 -11.91 -7.68
CA LYS A 54 -12.01 -12.21 -8.69
C LYS A 54 -13.15 -11.20 -8.62
N ASN A 55 -13.86 -11.01 -9.72
CA ASN A 55 -14.94 -10.01 -9.80
C ASN A 55 -16.04 -10.18 -8.74
N GLU A 56 -16.38 -11.42 -8.37
CA GLU A 56 -17.36 -11.70 -7.32
C GLU A 56 -16.90 -11.22 -5.94
N ASP A 57 -15.63 -11.45 -5.63
CA ASP A 57 -15.04 -11.06 -4.34
C ASP A 57 -14.81 -9.55 -4.28
N ARG A 58 -14.51 -8.89 -5.41
CA ARG A 58 -14.47 -7.42 -5.50
C ARG A 58 -15.82 -6.79 -5.15
N LYS A 59 -16.94 -7.35 -5.65
CA LYS A 59 -18.28 -6.86 -5.32
C LYS A 59 -18.57 -6.99 -3.83
N LYS A 60 -18.22 -8.11 -3.20
CA LYS A 60 -18.36 -8.32 -1.75
C LYS A 60 -17.49 -7.34 -0.96
N TYR A 61 -16.24 -7.16 -1.39
CA TYR A 61 -15.33 -6.22 -0.74
C TYR A 61 -15.86 -4.79 -0.73
N LEU A 62 -16.46 -4.30 -1.82
CA LEU A 62 -17.00 -2.94 -1.92
C LEU A 62 -18.21 -2.68 -1.00
N ILE A 63 -18.82 -3.71 -0.41
CA ILE A 63 -19.93 -3.56 0.53
C ILE A 63 -19.43 -3.19 1.94
N ASN A 64 -18.38 -3.85 2.43
CA ASN A 64 -17.89 -3.72 3.81
C ASN A 64 -16.43 -3.32 3.93
N TYR A 65 -15.68 -3.27 2.81
CA TYR A 65 -14.25 -3.01 2.75
C TYR A 65 -13.42 -3.97 3.61
N GLU A 66 -13.81 -5.24 3.64
CA GLU A 66 -13.12 -6.30 4.39
C GLU A 66 -12.56 -7.36 3.46
N ILE A 67 -11.33 -7.81 3.77
CA ILE A 67 -10.68 -8.91 3.08
C ILE A 67 -11.06 -10.20 3.80
N ASN A 68 -11.93 -10.99 3.18
CA ASN A 68 -12.43 -12.25 3.75
C ASN A 68 -11.68 -13.48 3.21
N ASP A 69 -10.82 -13.33 2.20
CA ASP A 69 -10.02 -14.43 1.66
C ASP A 69 -8.81 -14.70 2.55
N ILE A 70 -8.91 -15.78 3.32
CA ILE A 70 -7.85 -16.23 4.25
C ILE A 70 -6.56 -16.58 3.49
N ASN A 71 -6.66 -17.12 2.27
CA ASN A 71 -5.48 -17.50 1.49
C ASN A 71 -4.70 -16.26 1.06
N LEU A 72 -5.39 -15.19 0.63
CA LEU A 72 -4.76 -13.92 0.31
C LEU A 72 -4.06 -13.31 1.53
N LEU A 73 -4.70 -13.35 2.70
CA LEU A 73 -4.11 -12.85 3.94
C LEU A 73 -2.86 -13.65 4.35
N ASN A 74 -2.92 -14.97 4.31
CA ASN A 74 -1.80 -15.84 4.65
C ASN A 74 -0.59 -15.63 3.70
N GLN A 75 -0.84 -15.46 2.39
CA GLN A 75 0.20 -15.15 1.43
C GLN A 75 0.87 -13.80 1.69
N LEU A 76 0.11 -12.80 2.13
CA LEU A 76 0.66 -11.51 2.52
C LEU A 76 1.51 -11.60 3.80
N GLU A 77 1.04 -12.32 4.80
CA GLU A 77 1.76 -12.47 6.08
C GLU A 77 3.09 -13.21 5.90
N SER A 78 3.11 -14.22 5.03
CA SER A 78 4.32 -14.98 4.70
C SER A 78 5.25 -14.29 3.69
N ASN A 79 4.91 -13.08 3.19
CA ASN A 79 5.62 -12.39 2.10
C ASN A 79 5.82 -13.27 0.84
N SER A 80 4.94 -14.24 0.62
CA SER A 80 5.00 -15.17 -0.51
C SER A 80 4.17 -14.74 -1.72
N PHE A 81 3.67 -13.50 -1.72
CA PHE A 81 2.88 -12.98 -2.82
C PHE A 81 3.77 -12.71 -4.04
N LEU A 82 3.47 -13.40 -5.15
CA LEU A 82 4.20 -13.23 -6.41
C LEU A 82 3.87 -11.93 -7.15
N GLN A 83 2.81 -11.23 -6.76
CA GLN A 83 2.32 -10.01 -7.42
C GLN A 83 2.48 -8.76 -6.56
N ILE A 84 2.76 -8.87 -5.26
CA ILE A 84 2.91 -7.71 -4.37
C ILE A 84 4.29 -7.75 -3.73
N ASN A 85 5.04 -6.67 -3.86
CA ASN A 85 6.34 -6.48 -3.22
C ASN A 85 6.29 -5.27 -2.30
N PHE A 86 6.74 -5.44 -1.05
CA PHE A 86 6.84 -4.37 -0.06
C PHE A 86 8.29 -3.94 0.07
N LEU A 87 8.56 -2.70 -0.27
CA LEU A 87 9.85 -2.07 -0.12
C LEU A 87 9.83 -1.12 1.07
N GLN A 88 10.69 -1.38 2.05
CA GLN A 88 10.88 -0.52 3.22
C GLN A 88 12.29 -0.65 3.73
N LYS A 89 12.77 0.32 4.49
CA LYS A 89 14.08 0.20 5.16
C LYS A 89 14.10 -1.00 6.10
N LYS A 90 15.20 -1.71 6.19
CA LYS A 90 15.42 -2.75 7.20
C LYS A 90 15.60 -2.11 8.59
N GLU A 91 15.26 -2.85 9.65
CA GLU A 91 15.33 -2.35 11.05
C GLU A 91 16.71 -1.77 11.41
N ASN A 92 17.78 -2.39 10.93
CA ASN A 92 19.16 -1.97 11.23
C ASN A 92 19.72 -0.94 10.22
N LYS A 93 18.90 -0.35 9.35
CA LYS A 93 19.32 0.63 8.34
C LYS A 93 18.49 1.91 8.45
N ASN A 94 19.13 3.05 8.22
CA ASN A 94 18.44 4.35 8.20
C ASN A 94 17.75 4.63 6.86
N PHE A 95 18.17 3.95 5.79
CA PHE A 95 17.71 4.20 4.43
C PHE A 95 17.40 2.89 3.70
N ILE A 96 16.56 3.01 2.68
CA ILE A 96 16.35 1.96 1.68
C ILE A 96 17.61 1.90 0.79
N SER A 97 18.21 0.73 0.67
CA SER A 97 19.46 0.57 -0.07
C SER A 97 19.22 0.43 -1.57
N VAL A 98 20.26 0.72 -2.36
CA VAL A 98 20.27 0.49 -3.82
C VAL A 98 20.05 -0.97 -4.18
N GLU A 99 20.57 -1.90 -3.36
CA GLU A 99 20.39 -3.34 -3.54
C GLU A 99 18.90 -3.74 -3.44
N GLU A 100 18.17 -3.17 -2.46
CA GLU A 100 16.73 -3.40 -2.32
C GLU A 100 15.95 -2.88 -3.54
N ILE A 101 16.37 -1.75 -4.11
CA ILE A 101 15.79 -1.24 -5.37
C ILE A 101 16.10 -2.19 -6.54
N ARG A 102 17.32 -2.72 -6.64
CA ARG A 102 17.68 -3.70 -7.69
C ARG A 102 16.84 -4.97 -7.58
N ASN A 103 16.58 -5.45 -6.36
CA ASN A 103 15.70 -6.61 -6.14
C ASN A 103 14.25 -6.33 -6.60
N VAL A 104 13.76 -5.12 -6.36
CA VAL A 104 12.45 -4.70 -6.87
C VAL A 104 12.44 -4.64 -8.40
N ILE A 105 13.49 -4.11 -9.04
CA ILE A 105 13.60 -4.07 -10.51
C ILE A 105 13.60 -5.50 -11.08
N ASN A 106 14.33 -6.42 -10.46
CA ASN A 106 14.33 -7.83 -10.86
C ASN A 106 12.93 -8.45 -10.71
N PHE A 107 12.24 -8.17 -9.60
CA PHE A 107 10.86 -8.60 -9.39
C PHE A 107 9.92 -8.07 -10.50
N CYS A 108 10.07 -6.82 -10.90
CA CYS A 108 9.26 -6.24 -11.98
C CYS A 108 9.48 -6.95 -13.32
N ASN A 109 10.72 -7.36 -13.62
CA ASN A 109 11.10 -8.01 -14.87
C ASN A 109 10.72 -9.51 -14.93
N MET A 110 10.38 -10.13 -13.80
CA MET A 110 9.85 -11.51 -13.82
C MET A 110 8.49 -11.53 -14.51
N GLN A 111 8.21 -12.57 -15.28
CA GLN A 111 6.88 -12.73 -15.87
C GLN A 111 5.83 -12.95 -14.78
N SER A 112 4.72 -12.21 -14.85
CA SER A 112 3.59 -12.46 -13.96
C SER A 112 2.78 -13.65 -14.47
N PHE A 113 2.34 -14.52 -13.57
CA PHE A 113 1.40 -15.59 -13.90
C PHE A 113 0.09 -14.96 -14.40
N ASN A 114 -0.43 -15.43 -15.53
CA ASN A 114 -1.73 -14.99 -16.11
C ASN A 114 -1.85 -13.47 -16.37
N ASN A 115 -0.78 -12.76 -16.67
CA ASN A 115 -0.79 -11.30 -16.84
C ASN A 115 -1.39 -10.52 -15.66
N ALA A 116 -1.39 -11.10 -14.46
CA ALA A 116 -1.87 -10.42 -13.27
C ALA A 116 -1.05 -9.15 -12.98
N PRO A 117 -1.68 -8.07 -12.49
CA PRO A 117 -0.97 -6.84 -12.18
C PRO A 117 0.03 -7.05 -11.05
N LYS A 118 1.16 -6.34 -11.11
CA LYS A 118 2.17 -6.28 -10.05
C LYS A 118 2.07 -4.98 -9.31
N PHE A 119 2.23 -5.04 -7.99
CA PHE A 119 2.23 -3.87 -7.12
C PHE A 119 3.52 -3.81 -6.32
N ILE A 120 4.20 -2.68 -6.38
CA ILE A 120 5.36 -2.36 -5.55
C ILE A 120 4.93 -1.26 -4.59
N ILE A 121 4.82 -1.60 -3.31
CA ILE A 121 4.43 -0.65 -2.27
C ILE A 121 5.70 -0.21 -1.54
N VAL A 122 6.13 1.03 -1.81
CA VAL A 122 7.29 1.64 -1.15
C VAL A 122 6.80 2.35 0.11
N ASN A 123 7.06 1.74 1.27
CA ASN A 123 6.65 2.31 2.55
C ASN A 123 7.71 3.30 3.06
N ASN A 124 7.26 4.50 3.48
CA ASN A 124 8.14 5.58 3.93
C ASN A 124 9.19 5.95 2.85
N ALA A 125 8.73 6.36 1.67
CA ALA A 125 9.58 6.71 0.54
C ALA A 125 10.58 7.84 0.85
N GLU A 126 10.38 8.61 1.91
CA GLU A 126 11.35 9.56 2.48
C GLU A 126 12.64 8.91 2.97
N HIS A 127 12.66 7.61 3.19
CA HIS A 127 13.88 6.86 3.52
C HIS A 127 14.71 6.47 2.27
N LEU A 128 14.30 6.86 1.08
CA LEU A 128 15.14 6.74 -0.10
C LEU A 128 16.27 7.80 -0.02
N ASN A 129 17.53 7.36 0.04
CA ASN A 129 18.67 8.26 -0.09
C ASN A 129 18.90 8.65 -1.56
N ILE A 130 19.82 9.54 -1.84
CA ILE A 130 20.11 10.03 -3.21
C ILE A 130 20.40 8.88 -4.16
N ASN A 131 21.21 7.90 -3.75
CA ASN A 131 21.61 6.78 -4.60
C ASN A 131 20.45 5.83 -4.90
N SER A 132 19.64 5.46 -3.88
CA SER A 132 18.46 4.61 -4.06
C SER A 132 17.35 5.35 -4.82
N SER A 133 17.21 6.65 -4.60
CA SER A 133 16.29 7.50 -5.37
C SER A 133 16.66 7.50 -6.86
N ASN A 134 17.94 7.72 -7.18
CA ASN A 134 18.40 7.69 -8.58
C ASN A 134 18.22 6.32 -9.23
N ALA A 135 18.41 5.24 -8.48
CA ALA A 135 18.23 3.87 -8.98
C ALA A 135 16.75 3.58 -9.36
N ILE A 136 15.77 4.14 -8.64
CA ILE A 136 14.36 3.90 -8.92
C ILE A 136 13.78 4.82 -10.01
N LEU A 137 14.42 5.97 -10.32
CA LEU A 137 13.86 6.97 -11.25
C LEU A 137 13.52 6.40 -12.61
N LYS A 138 14.41 5.57 -13.19
CA LYS A 138 14.22 5.02 -14.53
C LYS A 138 12.96 4.15 -14.62
N ILE A 139 12.73 3.31 -13.60
CA ILE A 139 11.57 2.40 -13.60
C ILE A 139 10.27 3.13 -13.25
N LEU A 140 10.34 4.24 -12.50
CA LEU A 140 9.17 5.11 -12.25
C LEU A 140 8.75 5.88 -13.49
N GLU A 141 9.70 6.23 -14.38
CA GLU A 141 9.42 6.94 -15.63
C GLU A 141 8.79 6.02 -16.68
N THR A 142 9.30 4.81 -16.80
CA THR A 142 8.83 3.79 -17.75
C THR A 142 8.58 2.44 -17.05
N PRO A 143 7.52 2.34 -16.24
CA PRO A 143 7.21 1.09 -15.55
C PRO A 143 6.89 -0.03 -16.55
N PRO A 144 7.26 -1.28 -16.26
CA PRO A 144 6.82 -2.41 -17.06
C PRO A 144 5.29 -2.48 -17.16
N THR A 145 4.81 -3.06 -18.24
CA THR A 145 3.37 -3.24 -18.47
C THR A 145 2.71 -3.91 -17.27
N ASN A 146 1.54 -3.43 -16.89
CA ASN A 146 0.72 -3.96 -15.80
C ASN A 146 1.44 -3.98 -14.43
N THR A 147 2.37 -3.03 -14.21
CA THR A 147 3.13 -2.87 -12.97
C THR A 147 2.87 -1.51 -12.37
N TYR A 148 2.50 -1.48 -11.09
CA TYR A 148 2.10 -0.25 -10.37
C TYR A 148 3.04 -0.02 -9.18
N PHE A 149 3.63 1.16 -9.13
CA PHE A 149 4.43 1.65 -8.01
C PHE A 149 3.57 2.57 -7.15
N ILE A 150 3.43 2.25 -5.86
CA ILE A 150 2.71 3.07 -4.89
C ILE A 150 3.70 3.52 -3.82
N LEU A 151 4.16 4.77 -3.91
CA LEU A 151 5.09 5.37 -2.98
C LEU A 151 4.30 6.06 -1.86
N LEU A 152 4.47 5.60 -0.64
CA LEU A 152 3.85 6.17 0.55
C LEU A 152 4.88 7.03 1.26
N TYR A 153 4.56 8.29 1.55
CA TYR A 153 5.46 9.14 2.29
C TYR A 153 4.74 10.03 3.31
N ASN A 154 5.48 10.43 4.34
CA ASN A 154 5.00 11.35 5.34
C ASN A 154 5.07 12.79 4.81
N SER A 155 3.92 13.50 4.82
CA SER A 155 3.83 14.89 4.34
C SER A 155 4.75 15.86 5.08
N ASN A 156 5.20 15.51 6.29
CA ASN A 156 6.11 16.33 7.11
C ASN A 156 7.58 16.17 6.72
N HIS A 157 7.91 15.21 5.86
CA HIS A 157 9.26 14.96 5.38
C HIS A 157 9.45 15.44 3.93
N LYS A 158 10.71 15.65 3.57
CA LYS A 158 11.07 15.99 2.19
C LYS A 158 11.37 14.72 1.39
N ILE A 159 10.92 14.68 0.17
CA ILE A 159 11.30 13.68 -0.83
C ILE A 159 11.83 14.41 -2.06
N LEU A 160 12.72 13.79 -2.81
CA LEU A 160 13.34 14.40 -3.98
C LEU A 160 12.29 14.80 -5.03
N ASP A 161 12.43 16.00 -5.58
CA ASP A 161 11.49 16.52 -6.59
C ASP A 161 11.53 15.72 -7.89
N THR A 162 12.68 15.09 -8.17
CA THR A 162 12.83 14.14 -9.29
C THR A 162 11.93 12.91 -9.18
N ILE A 163 11.63 12.43 -7.96
CA ILE A 163 10.65 11.36 -7.72
C ILE A 163 9.23 11.93 -7.86
N LYS A 164 8.98 13.10 -7.24
CA LYS A 164 7.66 13.74 -7.27
C LYS A 164 7.18 14.05 -8.69
N SER A 165 8.09 14.43 -9.60
CA SER A 165 7.75 14.78 -10.98
C SER A 165 7.33 13.56 -11.82
N ARG A 166 7.71 12.34 -11.41
CA ARG A 166 7.41 11.09 -12.12
C ARG A 166 6.21 10.33 -11.56
N CYS A 167 5.63 10.83 -10.47
CA CYS A 167 4.50 10.16 -9.83
C CYS A 167 3.24 11.03 -9.87
N ARG A 168 2.09 10.41 -10.12
CA ARG A 168 0.79 11.05 -9.90
C ARG A 168 0.54 11.17 -8.40
N LYS A 169 0.33 12.38 -7.91
CA LYS A 169 0.23 12.67 -6.47
C LYS A 169 -1.22 12.59 -5.98
N PHE A 170 -1.39 11.96 -4.82
CA PHE A 170 -2.63 11.94 -4.05
C PHE A 170 -2.33 12.37 -2.62
N ILE A 171 -3.16 13.24 -2.06
CA ILE A 171 -3.00 13.75 -0.70
C ILE A 171 -4.10 13.14 0.17
N PHE A 172 -3.69 12.37 1.17
CA PHE A 172 -4.59 11.74 2.12
C PHE A 172 -4.64 12.56 3.40
N LYS A 173 -5.87 12.93 3.79
CA LYS A 173 -6.16 13.65 5.03
C LYS A 173 -7.31 12.94 5.72
N LEU A 174 -7.18 12.66 7.02
CA LEU A 174 -8.31 12.18 7.82
C LEU A 174 -9.19 13.37 8.20
N GLU A 175 -10.47 13.25 7.93
CA GLU A 175 -11.48 14.15 8.51
C GLU A 175 -11.56 13.85 10.02
N MET A 176 -11.74 14.88 10.86
CA MET A 176 -11.75 14.73 12.33
C MET A 176 -12.85 13.76 12.81
N ASP A 177 -14.01 13.76 12.17
CA ASP A 177 -15.11 12.86 12.49
C ASP A 177 -14.78 11.38 12.27
N ILE A 178 -14.01 11.08 11.21
CA ILE A 178 -13.56 9.72 10.88
C ILE A 178 -12.47 9.30 11.88
N SER A 179 -11.56 10.19 12.24
CA SER A 179 -10.52 9.94 13.23
C SER A 179 -11.12 9.51 14.57
N ASN A 180 -12.13 10.23 15.07
CA ASN A 180 -12.83 9.93 16.31
C ASN A 180 -13.59 8.58 16.24
N LYS A 181 -14.24 8.27 15.13
CA LYS A 181 -14.92 6.98 14.93
C LYS A 181 -13.95 5.80 14.92
N ILE A 182 -12.79 5.95 14.28
CA ILE A 182 -11.74 4.91 14.26
C ILE A 182 -11.17 4.72 15.66
N PHE A 183 -10.86 5.81 16.36
CA PHE A 183 -10.35 5.77 17.73
C PHE A 183 -11.30 5.02 18.65
N ASN A 184 -12.61 5.36 18.63
CA ASN A 184 -13.63 4.70 19.44
C ASN A 184 -13.76 3.21 19.11
N LYS A 185 -13.74 2.81 17.83
CA LYS A 185 -13.78 1.39 17.44
C LYS A 185 -12.55 0.60 17.94
N LEU A 186 -11.36 1.20 17.87
CA LEU A 186 -10.12 0.55 18.33
C LEU A 186 -10.05 0.46 19.87
N THR A 187 -10.62 1.43 20.58
CA THR A 187 -10.68 1.44 22.04
C THR A 187 -11.64 0.35 22.54
N ILE A 188 -12.84 0.27 21.96
CA ILE A 188 -13.84 -0.76 22.31
C ILE A 188 -13.27 -2.18 22.07
N SER A 189 -12.54 -2.40 20.98
CA SER A 189 -11.95 -3.71 20.71
C SER A 189 -10.82 -4.09 21.70
N LYS A 190 -10.09 -3.13 22.25
CA LYS A 190 -9.07 -3.36 23.30
C LYS A 190 -9.68 -3.66 24.66
N ASP A 191 -10.77 -2.98 25.01
CA ASP A 191 -11.48 -3.22 26.26
C ASP A 191 -12.11 -4.61 26.30
N CYS A 192 -12.62 -5.11 25.17
CA CYS A 192 -13.12 -6.49 25.06
C CYS A 192 -12.02 -7.54 25.22
N ILE A 193 -10.79 -7.26 24.84
CA ILE A 193 -9.66 -8.19 25.01
C ILE A 193 -9.17 -8.22 26.46
N ASN A 194 -9.21 -7.09 27.16
CA ASN A 194 -8.80 -7.02 28.58
C ASN A 194 -9.83 -7.65 29.54
N PHE A 195 -11.11 -7.72 29.18
CA PHE A 195 -12.13 -8.39 29.99
C PHE A 195 -12.01 -9.92 29.97
N ASN A 196 -11.45 -10.51 28.90
CA ASN A 196 -11.28 -11.95 28.80
C ASN A 196 -10.00 -12.50 29.49
N ASN A 197 -9.07 -11.66 29.92
CA ASN A 197 -7.84 -12.09 30.59
C ASN A 197 -7.93 -12.01 32.14
N ASN A 198 -9.05 -11.61 32.71
CA ASN A 198 -9.23 -11.52 34.16
C ASN A 198 -10.13 -12.63 34.77
N PHE A 199 -10.40 -13.69 34.02
CA PHE A 199 -11.07 -14.88 34.52
C PHE A 199 -10.25 -16.12 34.15
N PHE A 200 -9.13 -16.32 34.87
CA PHE A 200 -8.59 -17.65 35.21
C PHE A 200 -7.58 -17.48 36.34
#